data_1dd6689535a18a478956128261c1e71e
#
_entry.id   1dd6689535a18a478956128261c1e71e
#
_cell.length_a   1.000
_cell.length_b   1.000
_cell.length_c   1.000
_cell.angle_alpha   90.00
_cell.angle_beta   90.00
_cell.angle_gamma   90.00
#
_symmetry.space_group_name_H-M   'P 1'
#
loop_
_entity.id
_entity.type
_entity.pdbx_description
1 polymer ?
#
loop_
_entity_poly.entity_id
_entity_poly.type
_entity_poly.pdbx_seq_one_letter_code
_entity_poly.pdbx_strand_id
1 'polypeptide(L)'
;MDIRYSECLSWFNRRHPEKINEFVKSVSPKQIWCKKWLVDQLSEIPHDFKNIHLYGGWFGYPIIDMLSKEYEIKSLTNIDCDHDAILVNKRFSKEYFRHNFVEYSKLKIEDYAGDFKNIDLVINTS
;
A
#
# COMPACT_ATOMS: atom_id res chain seq x y z
N MET A 1 -5.09 -0.30 -18.53
CA MET A 1 -5.00 0.23 -17.15
C MET A 1 -6.28 -0.14 -16.40
N ASP A 2 -6.14 -0.52 -15.14
CA ASP A 2 -7.30 -0.81 -14.29
C ASP A 2 -8.12 0.47 -14.06
N ILE A 3 -9.43 0.42 -14.33
CA ILE A 3 -10.34 1.56 -14.20
C ILE A 3 -10.35 2.13 -12.76
N ARG A 4 -10.07 1.29 -11.77
CA ARG A 4 -10.02 1.72 -10.36
C ARG A 4 -8.93 2.78 -10.14
N TYR A 5 -7.79 2.65 -10.83
CA TYR A 5 -6.73 3.68 -10.76
C TYR A 5 -7.17 5.00 -11.38
N SER A 6 -7.92 4.95 -12.48
CA SER A 6 -8.47 6.17 -13.09
C SER A 6 -9.45 6.86 -12.15
N GLU A 7 -10.29 6.11 -11.49
CA GLU A 7 -11.24 6.63 -10.50
C GLU A 7 -10.51 7.23 -9.30
N CYS A 8 -9.48 6.54 -8.79
CA CYS A 8 -8.63 7.04 -7.73
C CYS A 8 -7.96 8.35 -8.12
N LEU A 9 -7.40 8.41 -9.31
CA LEU A 9 -6.72 9.61 -9.82
C LEU A 9 -7.70 10.79 -9.91
N SER A 10 -8.91 10.57 -10.44
CA SER A 10 -9.93 11.61 -10.57
C SER A 10 -10.34 12.14 -9.20
N TRP A 11 -10.60 11.25 -8.25
CA TRP A 11 -10.95 11.64 -6.89
C TRP A 11 -9.81 12.42 -6.23
N PHE A 12 -8.57 11.92 -6.33
CA PHE A 12 -7.41 12.55 -5.73
C PHE A 12 -7.18 13.96 -6.29
N ASN A 13 -7.30 14.11 -7.60
CA ASN A 13 -7.13 15.41 -8.26
C ASN A 13 -8.18 16.44 -7.81
N ARG A 14 -9.41 16.01 -7.55
CA ARG A 14 -10.46 16.90 -7.05
C ARG A 14 -10.23 17.29 -5.59
N ARG A 15 -9.73 16.35 -4.77
CA ARG A 15 -9.61 16.54 -3.32
C ARG A 15 -8.27 17.16 -2.89
N HIS A 16 -7.21 16.80 -3.58
CA HIS A 16 -5.83 17.19 -3.24
C HIS A 16 -5.07 17.66 -4.48
N PRO A 17 -5.55 18.72 -5.17
CA PRO A 17 -4.90 19.16 -6.41
C PRO A 17 -3.44 19.58 -6.21
N GLU A 18 -3.09 20.07 -5.03
CA GLU A 18 -1.74 20.47 -4.68
C GLU A 18 -0.75 19.29 -4.57
N LYS A 19 -1.27 18.07 -4.44
CA LYS A 19 -0.45 16.85 -4.28
C LYS A 19 -0.51 15.92 -5.48
N ILE A 20 -1.16 16.32 -6.55
CA ILE A 20 -1.35 15.45 -7.72
C ILE A 20 -0.02 14.99 -8.32
N ASN A 21 1.00 15.84 -8.30
CA ASN A 21 2.32 15.49 -8.82
C ASN A 21 2.98 14.38 -8.01
N GLU A 22 2.81 14.40 -6.68
CA GLU A 22 3.32 13.34 -5.80
C GLU A 22 2.61 12.02 -6.07
N PHE A 23 1.29 12.06 -6.26
CA PHE A 23 0.50 10.88 -6.61
C PHE A 23 0.96 10.29 -7.95
N VAL A 24 1.10 11.12 -8.97
CA VAL A 24 1.55 10.68 -10.29
C VAL A 24 2.94 10.04 -10.21
N LYS A 25 3.84 10.61 -9.42
CA LYS A 25 5.17 10.02 -9.21
C LYS A 25 5.09 8.64 -8.54
N SER A 26 4.15 8.44 -7.61
CA SER A 26 4.00 7.17 -6.89
C SER A 26 3.54 6.02 -7.79
N VAL A 27 2.87 6.33 -8.90
CA VAL A 27 2.41 5.36 -9.90
C VAL A 27 3.17 5.49 -11.22
N SER A 28 4.34 6.11 -11.21
CA SER A 28 5.21 6.21 -12.39
C SER A 28 5.66 4.81 -12.85
N PRO A 29 6.02 4.64 -14.13
CA PRO A 29 6.50 3.35 -14.62
C PRO A 29 7.65 2.77 -13.82
N LYS A 30 8.58 3.62 -13.34
CA LYS A 30 9.71 3.20 -12.50
C LYS A 30 9.23 2.65 -11.16
N GLN A 31 8.29 3.32 -10.51
CA GLN A 31 7.75 2.88 -9.22
C GLN A 31 6.96 1.59 -9.35
N ILE A 32 6.16 1.48 -10.38
CA ILE A 32 5.42 0.25 -10.67
C ILE A 32 6.38 -0.90 -10.94
N TRP A 33 7.42 -0.68 -11.73
CA TRP A 33 8.43 -1.69 -12.03
C TRP A 33 9.14 -2.18 -10.77
N CYS A 34 9.56 -1.26 -9.91
CA CYS A 34 10.26 -1.61 -8.65
C CYS A 34 9.38 -2.45 -7.74
N LYS A 35 8.11 -2.09 -7.61
CA LYS A 35 7.17 -2.82 -6.75
C LYS A 35 6.81 -4.18 -7.34
N LYS A 36 6.62 -4.23 -8.64
CA LYS A 36 6.40 -5.51 -9.34
C LYS A 36 7.60 -6.44 -9.17
N TRP A 37 8.81 -5.92 -9.33
CA TRP A 37 10.04 -6.68 -9.10
C TRP A 37 10.08 -7.25 -7.68
N LEU A 38 9.76 -6.43 -6.67
CA LEU A 38 9.75 -6.87 -5.28
C LEU A 38 8.76 -8.03 -5.07
N VAL A 39 7.55 -7.89 -5.58
CA VAL A 39 6.51 -8.93 -5.44
C VAL A 39 6.91 -10.20 -6.19
N ASP A 40 7.50 -10.07 -7.37
CA ASP A 40 8.00 -11.21 -8.15
C ASP A 40 9.12 -11.95 -7.38
N GLN A 41 10.02 -11.21 -6.71
CA GLN A 41 11.06 -11.81 -5.87
C GLN A 41 10.46 -12.53 -4.66
N LEU A 42 9.46 -11.96 -4.02
CA LEU A 42 8.78 -12.59 -2.91
C LEU A 42 8.11 -13.90 -3.34
N SER A 43 7.57 -13.96 -4.54
CA SER A 43 6.90 -15.16 -5.05
C SER A 43 7.85 -16.35 -5.24
N GLU A 44 9.16 -16.11 -5.31
CA GLU A 44 10.18 -17.15 -5.36
C GLU A 44 10.36 -17.85 -4.00
N ILE A 45 9.91 -17.24 -2.91
CA ILE A 45 9.98 -17.80 -1.57
C ILE A 45 8.78 -18.73 -1.38
N PRO A 46 8.98 -20.01 -1.03
CA PRO A 46 7.87 -20.96 -0.88
C PRO A 46 7.12 -20.74 0.45
N HIS A 47 6.47 -19.61 0.58
CA HIS A 47 5.69 -19.23 1.75
C HIS A 47 4.47 -18.43 1.31
N ASP A 48 3.32 -18.69 1.90
CA ASP A 48 2.08 -17.98 1.66
C ASP A 48 1.90 -16.90 2.73
N PHE A 49 2.35 -15.70 2.43
CA PHE A 49 2.33 -14.59 3.39
C PHE A 49 0.90 -14.12 3.64
N LYS A 50 0.50 -14.09 4.91
CA LYS A 50 -0.87 -13.77 5.33
C LYS A 50 -1.00 -12.51 6.17
N ASN A 51 0.02 -12.19 6.95
CA ASN A 51 -0.01 -11.06 7.88
C ASN A 51 1.20 -10.16 7.63
N ILE A 52 0.97 -9.02 7.02
CA ILE A 52 2.01 -8.18 6.43
C ILE A 52 2.04 -6.81 7.11
N HIS A 53 3.24 -6.34 7.45
CA HIS A 53 3.46 -4.93 7.78
C HIS A 53 4.17 -4.25 6.62
N LEU A 54 3.60 -3.13 6.18
CA LEU A 54 4.16 -2.27 5.14
C LEU A 54 4.57 -0.95 5.77
N TYR A 55 5.87 -0.69 5.85
CA TYR A 55 6.40 0.53 6.42
C TYR A 55 6.71 1.55 5.34
N GLY A 56 6.26 2.77 5.55
CA GLY A 56 6.44 3.85 4.60
C GLY A 56 5.70 3.60 3.29
N GLY A 57 4.57 2.91 3.37
CA GLY A 57 3.80 2.53 2.18
C GLY A 57 3.10 3.68 1.48
N TRP A 58 3.10 4.85 2.10
CA TRP A 58 2.50 6.07 1.58
C TRP A 58 1.03 5.82 1.20
N PHE A 59 0.64 6.05 -0.05
CA PHE A 59 -0.73 5.77 -0.50
C PHE A 59 -1.08 4.27 -0.55
N GLY A 60 -0.09 3.40 -0.42
CA GLY A 60 -0.27 1.94 -0.37
C GLY A 60 -0.48 1.27 -1.73
N TYR A 61 -0.69 2.01 -2.78
CA TYR A 61 -0.98 1.46 -4.10
C TYR A 61 0.08 1.92 -5.11
N PRO A 62 0.53 1.08 -6.02
CA PRO A 62 -0.06 -0.22 -6.39
C PRO A 62 0.37 -1.45 -5.56
N ILE A 63 1.30 -1.33 -4.61
CA ILE A 63 1.89 -2.51 -3.96
C ILE A 63 0.85 -3.38 -3.23
N ILE A 64 -0.13 -2.79 -2.56
CA ILE A 64 -1.16 -3.55 -1.85
C ILE A 64 -1.97 -4.40 -2.84
N ASP A 65 -2.35 -3.83 -3.99
CA ASP A 65 -3.09 -4.57 -5.00
C ASP A 65 -2.25 -5.72 -5.59
N MET A 66 -0.98 -5.48 -5.86
CA MET A 66 -0.06 -6.51 -6.35
C MET A 66 0.08 -7.67 -5.37
N LEU A 67 0.25 -7.35 -4.09
CA LEU A 67 0.34 -8.37 -3.03
C LEU A 67 -0.97 -9.16 -2.91
N SER A 68 -2.12 -8.49 -3.03
CA SER A 68 -3.43 -9.14 -2.93
C SER A 68 -3.69 -10.13 -4.06
N LYS A 69 -3.08 -9.92 -5.22
CA LYS A 69 -3.19 -10.84 -6.36
C LYS A 69 -2.29 -12.06 -6.21
N GLU A 70 -1.21 -11.93 -5.45
CA GLU A 70 -0.23 -13.00 -5.26
C GLU A 70 -0.54 -13.85 -4.03
N TYR A 71 -1.12 -13.28 -2.98
CA TYR A 71 -1.33 -13.94 -1.69
C TYR A 71 -2.75 -13.74 -1.19
N GLU A 72 -3.26 -14.72 -0.43
CA GLU A 72 -4.50 -14.59 0.35
C GLU A 72 -4.19 -13.89 1.69
N ILE A 73 -4.18 -12.57 1.67
CA ILE A 73 -3.80 -11.75 2.82
C ILE A 73 -4.93 -11.71 3.84
N LYS A 74 -4.62 -12.03 5.10
CA LYS A 74 -5.56 -11.87 6.23
C LYS A 74 -5.52 -10.46 6.78
N SER A 75 -4.32 -9.90 6.95
CA SER A 75 -4.16 -8.52 7.41
C SER A 75 -2.92 -7.90 6.81
N LEU A 76 -3.03 -6.64 6.43
CA LEU A 76 -1.91 -5.81 6.01
C LEU A 76 -2.06 -4.47 6.72
N THR A 77 -1.04 -4.09 7.48
CA THR A 77 -1.02 -2.78 8.14
C THR A 77 -0.05 -1.87 7.42
N ASN A 78 -0.57 -0.76 6.88
CA ASN A 78 0.26 0.30 6.31
C ASN A 78 0.59 1.32 7.40
N ILE A 79 1.87 1.47 7.70
CA ILE A 79 2.37 2.37 8.74
C ILE A 79 3.14 3.50 8.06
N ASP A 80 2.59 4.71 8.16
CA ASP A 80 3.19 5.90 7.56
C ASP A 80 2.94 7.12 8.44
N CYS A 81 3.88 8.05 8.47
CA CYS A 81 3.72 9.27 9.27
C CYS A 81 2.92 10.36 8.52
N ASP A 82 2.71 10.22 7.23
CA ASP A 82 1.95 11.18 6.43
C ASP A 82 0.46 10.97 6.61
N HIS A 83 -0.19 11.92 7.29
CA HIS A 83 -1.63 11.85 7.58
C HIS A 83 -2.48 11.77 6.31
N ASP A 84 -2.17 12.59 5.31
CA ASP A 84 -2.94 12.62 4.06
C ASP A 84 -2.77 11.32 3.28
N ALA A 85 -1.56 10.76 3.28
CA ALA A 85 -1.31 9.47 2.64
C ALA A 85 -2.15 8.36 3.28
N ILE A 86 -2.25 8.34 4.59
CA ILE A 86 -3.06 7.35 5.31
C ILE A 86 -4.55 7.52 4.99
N LEU A 87 -5.06 8.75 4.94
CA LEU A 87 -6.46 9.01 4.56
C LEU A 87 -6.74 8.53 3.13
N VAL A 88 -5.84 8.81 2.20
CA VAL A 88 -5.95 8.38 0.80
C VAL A 88 -5.90 6.86 0.72
N ASN A 89 -4.97 6.23 1.41
CA ASN A 89 -4.87 4.77 1.46
C ASN A 89 -6.16 4.13 1.98
N LYS A 90 -6.74 4.70 3.03
CA LYS A 90 -8.01 4.24 3.57
C LYS A 90 -9.12 4.31 2.53
N ARG A 91 -9.21 5.42 1.80
CA ARG A 91 -10.21 5.60 0.74
C ARG A 91 -10.03 4.59 -0.38
N PHE A 92 -8.80 4.44 -0.86
CA PHE A 92 -8.49 3.50 -1.93
C PHE A 92 -8.84 2.07 -1.53
N SER A 93 -8.42 1.66 -0.34
CA SER A 93 -8.66 0.30 0.15
C SER A 93 -10.15 -0.01 0.32
N LYS A 94 -10.91 0.91 0.91
CA LYS A 94 -12.32 0.67 1.23
C LYS A 94 -13.25 0.88 0.06
N GLU A 95 -13.07 1.94 -0.71
CA GLU A 95 -14.06 2.36 -1.71
C GLU A 95 -13.72 1.93 -3.12
N TYR A 96 -12.45 1.93 -3.50
CA TYR A 96 -12.07 1.64 -4.87
C TYR A 96 -11.60 0.21 -5.07
N PHE A 97 -10.70 -0.29 -4.22
CA PHE A 97 -10.17 -1.64 -4.36
C PHE A 97 -10.88 -2.68 -3.49
N ARG A 98 -11.61 -2.22 -2.47
CA ARG A 98 -12.38 -3.05 -1.55
C ARG A 98 -11.53 -4.12 -0.85
N HIS A 99 -10.33 -3.75 -0.47
CA HIS A 99 -9.41 -4.59 0.29
C HIS A 99 -9.72 -4.45 1.78
N ASN A 100 -10.62 -5.30 2.30
CA ASN A 100 -11.09 -5.23 3.68
C ASN A 100 -10.04 -5.64 4.71
N PHE A 101 -8.95 -6.27 4.27
CA PHE A 101 -7.85 -6.72 5.13
C PHE A 101 -6.85 -5.63 5.48
N VAL A 102 -6.98 -4.43 4.91
CA VAL A 102 -6.00 -3.34 5.11
C VAL A 102 -6.33 -2.55 6.36
N GLU A 103 -5.31 -2.37 7.21
CA GLU A 103 -5.33 -1.52 8.38
C GLU A 103 -4.31 -0.39 8.21
N TYR A 104 -4.45 0.68 8.98
CA TYR A 104 -3.66 1.90 8.83
C TYR A 104 -3.15 2.39 10.18
N SER A 105 -1.91 2.86 10.19
CA SER A 105 -1.36 3.51 11.38
C SER A 105 -0.57 4.74 10.97
N LYS A 106 -0.96 5.90 11.49
CA LYS A 106 -0.28 7.18 11.27
C LYS A 106 0.79 7.36 12.34
N LEU A 107 1.94 6.71 12.15
CA LEU A 107 3.07 6.81 13.06
C LEU A 107 4.37 6.78 12.27
N LYS A 108 5.42 7.31 12.87
CA LYS A 108 6.78 7.02 12.40
C LYS A 108 7.07 5.55 12.69
N ILE A 109 7.85 4.91 11.85
CA ILE A 109 8.17 3.49 11.98
C ILE A 109 8.76 3.18 13.36
N GLU A 110 9.67 4.01 13.84
CA GLU A 110 10.33 3.85 15.13
C GLU A 110 9.39 3.99 16.33
N ASP A 111 8.23 4.62 16.14
CA ASP A 111 7.23 4.83 17.20
C ASP A 111 6.12 3.77 17.18
N TYR A 112 6.13 2.88 16.18
CA TYR A 112 5.10 1.86 16.06
C TYR A 112 5.33 0.74 17.07
N ALA A 113 4.37 0.60 18.00
CA ALA A 113 4.42 -0.39 19.08
C ALA A 113 3.38 -1.50 18.90
N GLY A 114 3.00 -1.78 17.66
CA GLY A 114 2.03 -2.83 17.34
C GLY A 114 2.56 -4.23 17.58
N ASP A 115 1.67 -5.20 17.50
CA ASP A 115 1.99 -6.60 17.72
C ASP A 115 2.67 -7.21 16.48
N PHE A 116 3.90 -7.67 16.66
CA PHE A 116 4.67 -8.36 15.62
C PHE A 116 4.57 -9.89 15.71
N LYS A 117 3.86 -10.41 16.69
CA LYS A 117 3.85 -11.83 17.03
C LYS A 117 3.36 -12.73 15.90
N ASN A 118 2.38 -12.26 15.13
CA ASN A 118 1.77 -13.03 14.06
C ASN A 118 2.15 -12.50 12.67
N ILE A 119 3.13 -11.61 12.58
CA ILE A 119 3.55 -11.02 11.32
C ILE A 119 4.55 -11.95 10.63
N ASP A 120 4.27 -12.31 9.39
CA ASP A 120 5.12 -13.20 8.61
C ASP A 120 5.85 -12.50 7.45
N LEU A 121 5.58 -11.20 7.22
CA LEU A 121 6.30 -10.40 6.23
C LEU A 121 6.34 -8.94 6.66
N VAL A 122 7.52 -8.35 6.57
CA VAL A 122 7.72 -6.90 6.74
C VAL A 122 8.33 -6.35 5.46
N ILE A 123 7.68 -5.34 4.89
CA ILE A 123 8.17 -4.61 3.72
C ILE A 123 8.43 -3.17 4.13
N ASN A 124 9.64 -2.67 3.90
CA ASN A 124 10.00 -1.29 4.17
C ASN A 124 10.31 -0.58 2.84
N THR A 125 9.44 0.39 2.49
CA THR A 125 9.56 1.19 1.28
C THR A 125 9.89 2.66 1.58
N SER A 126 10.17 2.97 2.82
CA SER A 126 10.53 4.34 3.23
C SER A 126 11.96 4.71 2.85
#